data_d2ad57f4bbf06041e1c3ed93fbaeee20
#
_entry.id   d2ad57f4bbf06041e1c3ed93fbaeee20
#
_cell.length_a   1.000
_cell.length_b   1.000
_cell.length_c   1.000
_cell.angle_alpha   90.00
_cell.angle_beta   90.00
_cell.angle_gamma   90.00
#
_symmetry.space_group_name_H-M   'P 1'
#
loop_
_entity.id
_entity.type
_entity.pdbx_description
1 polymer ?
#
loop_
_entity_poly.entity_id
_entity_poly.type
_entity_poly.pdbx_seq_one_letter_code
_entity_poly.pdbx_strand_id
1 'polypeptide(L)'
;FFPGGKYVYTKYWKVNPEWLEKSVRIHFEGVYQNCHVFLNEVEVGSHKYGYTPFDIDLTGWLQVGENCLRLMVDNSLEPNCRWYSGAGIYRPVQLIVEEKQHIERIRVKTLAINPAVISVDVIGDSLEAVTVSICDRSHILYEGEPGKITLQQVQLWSDETPKLYT
;
A
#
# COMPACT_ATOMS: atom_id res chain seq x y z
N PHE A 1 -4.57 -30.60 8.06
CA PHE A 1 -5.85 -29.97 7.66
C PHE A 1 -5.94 -28.60 8.33
N PHE A 2 -6.05 -27.55 7.56
CA PHE A 2 -6.31 -26.21 8.07
C PHE A 2 -7.81 -25.97 7.99
N PRO A 3 -8.51 -25.79 9.11
CA PRO A 3 -9.95 -25.61 9.09
C PRO A 3 -10.30 -24.27 8.44
N GLY A 4 -11.13 -24.31 7.40
CA GLY A 4 -11.84 -23.14 6.91
C GLY A 4 -12.91 -22.70 7.90
N GLY A 5 -13.49 -21.52 7.70
CA GLY A 5 -14.58 -21.04 8.57
C GLY A 5 -14.79 -19.54 8.50
N LYS A 6 -15.63 -19.06 9.40
CA LYS A 6 -15.91 -17.64 9.58
C LYS A 6 -15.29 -17.17 10.88
N TYR A 7 -14.50 -16.10 10.78
CA TYR A 7 -13.76 -15.54 11.90
C TYR A 7 -14.05 -14.06 12.04
N VAL A 8 -14.04 -13.58 13.27
CA VAL A 8 -14.19 -12.16 13.58
C VAL A 8 -12.99 -11.71 14.39
N TYR A 9 -12.30 -10.69 13.90
CA TYR A 9 -11.23 -10.03 14.60
C TYR A 9 -11.72 -8.68 15.08
N THR A 10 -11.40 -8.31 16.32
CA THR A 10 -11.79 -7.03 16.89
C THR A 10 -10.57 -6.36 17.52
N LYS A 11 -10.37 -5.09 17.21
CA LYS A 11 -9.30 -4.24 17.74
C LYS A 11 -9.86 -2.91 18.18
N TYR A 12 -9.54 -2.52 19.41
CA TYR A 12 -9.83 -1.19 19.94
C TYR A 12 -8.57 -0.37 20.01
N TRP A 13 -8.66 0.91 19.67
CA TRP A 13 -7.58 1.87 19.87
C TRP A 13 -8.12 3.28 20.08
N LYS A 14 -7.30 4.14 20.68
CA LYS A 14 -7.64 5.55 20.88
C LYS A 14 -7.10 6.37 19.72
N VAL A 15 -7.95 7.23 19.18
CA VAL A 15 -7.64 8.17 18.11
C VAL A 15 -7.39 9.54 18.72
N ASN A 16 -6.25 10.15 18.37
CA ASN A 16 -5.93 11.53 18.72
C ASN A 16 -6.75 12.49 17.86
N PRO A 17 -7.19 13.64 18.42
CA PRO A 17 -7.94 14.63 17.65
C PRO A 17 -7.26 15.08 16.36
N GLU A 18 -5.94 15.20 16.34
CA GLU A 18 -5.14 15.59 15.18
C GLU A 18 -5.27 14.66 13.97
N TRP A 19 -5.64 13.37 14.19
CA TRP A 19 -5.83 12.41 13.11
C TRP A 19 -7.06 12.68 12.26
N LEU A 20 -8.04 13.41 12.80
CA LEU A 20 -9.25 13.78 12.05
C LEU A 20 -8.95 14.76 10.89
N GLU A 21 -7.84 15.48 10.99
CA GLU A 21 -7.39 16.39 9.94
C GLU A 21 -6.39 15.75 8.96
N LYS A 22 -6.08 14.47 9.14
CA LYS A 22 -5.12 13.71 8.33
C LYS A 22 -5.81 12.72 7.40
N SER A 23 -5.04 12.15 6.48
CA SER A 23 -5.40 10.95 5.74
C SER A 23 -5.08 9.74 6.60
N VAL A 24 -6.06 8.89 6.85
CA VAL A 24 -5.90 7.70 7.67
C VAL A 24 -6.40 6.48 6.93
N ARG A 25 -5.55 5.48 6.76
CA ARG A 25 -5.92 4.21 6.13
C ARG A 25 -5.36 3.02 6.91
N ILE A 26 -6.03 1.90 6.77
CA ILE A 26 -5.51 0.64 7.27
C ILE A 26 -5.07 -0.24 6.10
N HIS A 27 -3.82 -0.67 6.13
CA HIS A 27 -3.18 -1.53 5.14
C HIS A 27 -3.15 -2.96 5.61
N PHE A 28 -3.69 -3.87 4.82
CA PHE A 28 -3.66 -5.31 5.04
C PHE A 28 -2.72 -5.94 4.00
N GLU A 29 -1.63 -6.55 4.44
CA GLU A 29 -0.74 -7.26 3.53
C GLU A 29 -1.31 -8.61 3.05
N GLY A 30 -2.23 -9.20 3.80
CA GLY A 30 -2.92 -10.42 3.39
C GLY A 30 -3.95 -10.92 4.39
N VAL A 31 -5.16 -11.14 3.87
CA VAL A 31 -6.29 -11.71 4.60
C VAL A 31 -6.95 -12.78 3.73
N TYR A 32 -6.98 -14.02 4.18
CA TYR A 32 -7.58 -15.12 3.43
C TYR A 32 -8.88 -15.57 4.09
N GLN A 33 -10.03 -15.39 3.42
CA GLN A 33 -10.42 -14.57 2.29
C GLN A 33 -11.78 -13.93 2.56
N ASN A 34 -12.39 -13.27 1.54
CA ASN A 34 -13.74 -12.69 1.66
C ASN A 34 -13.91 -11.92 2.96
N CYS A 35 -13.19 -10.82 3.12
CA CYS A 35 -13.26 -10.03 4.33
C CYS A 35 -14.13 -8.78 4.16
N HIS A 36 -14.82 -8.42 5.23
CA HIS A 36 -15.57 -7.19 5.41
C HIS A 36 -15.00 -6.44 6.60
N VAL A 37 -14.71 -5.17 6.41
CA VAL A 37 -14.10 -4.30 7.41
C VAL A 37 -15.12 -3.31 7.93
N PHE A 38 -15.29 -3.26 9.24
CA PHE A 38 -16.21 -2.35 9.92
C PHE A 38 -15.44 -1.45 10.87
N LEU A 39 -15.76 -0.18 10.87
CA LEU A 39 -15.31 0.78 11.88
C LEU A 39 -16.53 1.32 12.62
N ASN A 40 -16.53 1.19 13.95
CA ASN A 40 -17.65 1.63 14.80
C ASN A 40 -19.02 1.15 14.27
N GLU A 41 -19.11 -0.15 13.94
CA GLU A 41 -20.28 -0.85 13.40
C GLU A 41 -20.67 -0.49 11.95
N VAL A 42 -20.00 0.46 11.30
CA VAL A 42 -20.24 0.83 9.90
C VAL A 42 -19.28 0.06 8.99
N GLU A 43 -19.77 -0.56 7.94
CA GLU A 43 -18.91 -1.20 6.93
C GLU A 43 -18.19 -0.13 6.12
N VAL A 44 -16.86 -0.13 6.21
CA VAL A 44 -15.97 0.84 5.52
C VAL A 44 -15.27 0.24 4.31
N GLY A 45 -15.34 -1.07 4.11
CA GLY A 45 -14.82 -1.72 2.92
C GLY A 45 -14.82 -3.23 2.99
N SER A 46 -14.45 -3.85 1.86
CA SER A 46 -14.34 -5.30 1.74
C SER A 46 -13.28 -5.70 0.72
N HIS A 47 -12.76 -6.93 0.85
CA HIS A 47 -11.80 -7.51 -0.08
C HIS A 47 -12.02 -9.01 -0.22
N LYS A 48 -11.99 -9.54 -1.47
CA LYS A 48 -12.34 -10.94 -1.73
C LYS A 48 -11.15 -11.87 -1.91
N TYR A 49 -10.04 -11.36 -2.48
CA TYR A 49 -8.92 -12.20 -2.87
C TYR A 49 -7.85 -12.29 -1.78
N GLY A 50 -7.49 -13.52 -1.40
CA GLY A 50 -6.67 -13.77 -0.22
C GLY A 50 -5.17 -13.49 -0.36
N TYR A 51 -4.64 -13.22 -1.56
CA TYR A 51 -3.19 -13.13 -1.80
C TYR A 51 -2.69 -11.75 -2.22
N THR A 52 -3.57 -10.77 -2.33
CA THR A 52 -3.18 -9.39 -2.63
C THR A 52 -3.31 -8.49 -1.41
N PRO A 53 -2.38 -7.55 -1.20
CA PRO A 53 -2.57 -6.50 -0.21
C PRO A 53 -3.70 -5.55 -0.65
N PHE A 54 -4.30 -4.89 0.32
CA PHE A 54 -5.35 -3.89 0.08
C PHE A 54 -5.37 -2.85 1.19
N ASP A 55 -5.89 -1.68 0.85
CA ASP A 55 -6.09 -0.56 1.76
C ASP A 55 -7.58 -0.30 1.97
N ILE A 56 -7.94 0.10 3.17
CA ILE A 56 -9.26 0.64 3.50
C ILE A 56 -9.06 2.06 4.03
N ASP A 57 -9.66 3.02 3.35
CA ASP A 57 -9.66 4.42 3.79
C ASP A 57 -10.57 4.59 5.01
N LEU A 58 -10.01 5.13 6.07
CA LEU A 58 -10.71 5.45 7.32
C LEU A 58 -10.88 6.96 7.52
N THR A 59 -10.45 7.78 6.56
CA THR A 59 -10.55 9.23 6.61
C THR A 59 -12.03 9.65 6.71
N GLY A 60 -12.35 10.46 7.72
CA GLY A 60 -13.72 10.90 7.97
C GLY A 60 -14.64 9.90 8.69
N TRP A 61 -14.18 8.66 8.90
CA TRP A 61 -14.92 7.64 9.66
C TRP A 61 -14.50 7.54 11.12
N LEU A 62 -13.31 8.05 11.46
CA LEU A 62 -12.76 8.02 12.80
C LEU A 62 -13.49 9.00 13.74
N GLN A 63 -13.54 8.63 15.00
CA GLN A 63 -14.07 9.46 16.09
C GLN A 63 -12.95 9.73 17.11
N VAL A 64 -12.98 10.89 17.75
CA VAL A 64 -12.06 11.18 18.87
C VAL A 64 -12.29 10.17 19.99
N GLY A 65 -11.22 9.66 20.55
CA GLY A 65 -11.28 8.65 21.60
C GLY A 65 -11.27 7.23 21.07
N GLU A 66 -12.00 6.32 21.74
CA GLU A 66 -11.97 4.90 21.41
C GLU A 66 -12.73 4.60 20.11
N ASN A 67 -12.08 3.86 19.22
CA ASN A 67 -12.66 3.31 17.99
C ASN A 67 -12.52 1.80 17.99
N CYS A 68 -13.51 1.14 17.39
CA CYS A 68 -13.56 -0.32 17.24
C CYS A 68 -13.46 -0.70 15.76
N LEU A 69 -12.36 -1.35 15.40
CA LEU A 69 -12.24 -2.02 14.09
C LEU A 69 -12.67 -3.47 14.25
N ARG A 70 -13.57 -3.89 13.38
CA ARG A 70 -13.98 -5.29 13.29
C ARG A 70 -13.79 -5.80 11.88
N LEU A 71 -13.13 -6.94 11.75
CA LEU A 71 -12.90 -7.62 10.49
C LEU A 71 -13.64 -8.95 10.51
N MET A 72 -14.58 -9.15 9.60
CA MET A 72 -15.24 -10.43 9.38
C MET A 72 -14.58 -11.12 8.19
N VAL A 73 -14.08 -12.33 8.39
CA VAL A 73 -13.38 -13.11 7.35
C VAL A 73 -14.09 -14.43 7.13
N ASP A 74 -14.40 -14.74 5.89
CA ASP A 74 -15.07 -15.97 5.50
C ASP A 74 -14.19 -16.81 4.55
N ASN A 75 -13.68 -17.93 5.06
CA ASN A 75 -12.99 -18.96 4.29
C ASN A 75 -13.69 -20.30 4.41
N SER A 76 -15.02 -20.30 4.34
CA SER A 76 -15.84 -21.51 4.48
C SER A 76 -16.18 -22.20 3.15
N LEU A 77 -15.89 -21.56 2.00
CA LEU A 77 -16.23 -22.13 0.69
C LEU A 77 -15.33 -23.31 0.32
N GLU A 78 -15.95 -24.41 -0.09
CA GLU A 78 -15.29 -25.61 -0.62
C GLU A 78 -15.85 -25.96 -2.02
N PRO A 79 -15.02 -26.52 -2.94
CA PRO A 79 -13.59 -26.82 -2.78
C PRO A 79 -12.75 -25.53 -2.85
N ASN A 80 -11.71 -25.47 -2.02
CA ASN A 80 -10.77 -24.37 -2.02
C ASN A 80 -9.71 -24.57 -3.13
N CYS A 81 -8.43 -24.58 -2.85
CA CYS A 81 -7.37 -24.73 -3.85
C CYS A 81 -6.56 -26.02 -3.62
N ARG A 82 -5.69 -26.34 -4.58
CA ARG A 82 -4.83 -27.55 -4.52
C ARG A 82 -3.80 -27.53 -3.41
N TRP A 83 -3.41 -26.34 -2.94
CA TRP A 83 -2.44 -26.14 -1.87
C TRP A 83 -3.14 -25.74 -0.57
N TYR A 84 -2.42 -25.87 0.51
CA TYR A 84 -2.90 -25.38 1.79
C TYR A 84 -2.97 -23.85 1.78
N SER A 85 -4.17 -23.31 1.94
CA SER A 85 -4.38 -21.90 2.16
C SER A 85 -4.46 -21.61 3.67
N GLY A 86 -3.97 -20.45 4.07
CA GLY A 86 -4.25 -19.93 5.40
C GLY A 86 -5.72 -19.56 5.57
N ALA A 87 -6.13 -19.21 6.76
CA ALA A 87 -7.44 -18.62 7.05
C ALA A 87 -7.26 -17.39 7.94
N GLY A 88 -8.02 -16.33 7.66
CA GLY A 88 -7.96 -15.10 8.43
C GLY A 88 -6.79 -14.18 8.07
N ILE A 89 -6.38 -13.36 9.01
CA ILE A 89 -5.25 -12.43 8.86
C ILE A 89 -3.96 -13.25 8.98
N TYR A 90 -3.18 -13.37 7.92
CA TYR A 90 -1.95 -14.16 7.90
C TYR A 90 -0.69 -13.32 7.65
N ARG A 91 -0.85 -12.02 7.37
CA ARG A 91 0.23 -11.05 7.19
C ARG A 91 -0.01 -9.79 8.04
N PRO A 92 1.01 -8.92 8.19
CA PRO A 92 0.90 -7.68 8.93
C PRO A 92 -0.29 -6.82 8.55
N VAL A 93 -0.78 -6.09 9.55
CA VAL A 93 -1.78 -5.03 9.39
C VAL A 93 -1.20 -3.75 9.96
N GLN A 94 -1.24 -2.68 9.19
CA GLN A 94 -0.64 -1.39 9.54
C GLN A 94 -1.70 -0.29 9.50
N LEU A 95 -1.74 0.54 10.54
CA LEU A 95 -2.49 1.79 10.51
C LEU A 95 -1.54 2.89 10.04
N ILE A 96 -1.87 3.55 8.95
CA ILE A 96 -1.07 4.56 8.30
C ILE A 96 -1.78 5.90 8.48
N VAL A 97 -1.08 6.87 9.05
CA VAL A 97 -1.56 8.22 9.29
C VAL A 97 -0.60 9.20 8.62
N GLU A 98 -1.08 9.93 7.64
CA GLU A 98 -0.29 10.81 6.79
C GLU A 98 -0.95 12.19 6.70
N GLU A 99 -0.19 13.20 6.32
CA GLU A 99 -0.79 14.50 5.99
C GLU A 99 -1.75 14.34 4.80
N LYS A 100 -2.78 15.20 4.70
CA LYS A 100 -3.72 15.17 3.55
C LYS A 100 -2.96 15.33 2.23
N GLN A 101 -1.92 16.16 2.23
CA GLN A 101 -1.02 16.34 1.11
C GLN A 101 0.20 15.41 1.27
N HIS A 102 0.20 14.30 0.56
CA HIS A 102 1.31 13.33 0.59
C HIS A 102 1.46 12.60 -0.74
N ILE A 103 2.60 12.00 -0.95
CA ILE A 103 2.85 11.13 -2.11
C ILE A 103 2.30 9.75 -1.80
N GLU A 104 1.27 9.34 -2.53
CA GLU A 104 0.67 8.01 -2.38
C GLU A 104 1.51 6.93 -3.07
N ARG A 105 2.04 7.27 -4.25
CA ARG A 105 2.76 6.30 -5.08
C ARG A 105 3.72 6.97 -6.04
N ILE A 106 4.84 6.30 -6.24
CA ILE A 106 5.78 6.60 -7.33
C ILE A 106 5.77 5.42 -8.31
N ARG A 107 5.63 5.71 -9.59
CA ARG A 107 5.70 4.72 -10.65
C ARG A 107 6.86 5.04 -11.57
N VAL A 108 7.81 4.13 -11.67
CA VAL A 108 8.95 4.25 -12.56
C VAL A 108 8.82 3.21 -13.67
N LYS A 109 8.95 3.65 -14.93
CA LYS A 109 8.96 2.76 -16.11
C LYS A 109 10.18 3.03 -16.96
N THR A 110 10.88 1.99 -17.37
CA THR A 110 11.92 2.08 -18.40
C THR A 110 11.25 2.16 -19.76
N LEU A 111 11.51 3.22 -20.50
CA LEU A 111 10.99 3.46 -21.86
C LEU A 111 12.00 3.07 -22.94
N ALA A 112 13.28 3.30 -22.70
CA ALA A 112 14.38 2.92 -23.60
C ALA A 112 15.67 2.69 -22.78
N ILE A 113 16.60 1.94 -23.37
CA ILE A 113 17.90 1.62 -22.71
C ILE A 113 19.08 2.28 -23.43
N ASN A 114 18.92 2.72 -24.66
CA ASN A 114 19.96 3.42 -25.42
C ASN A 114 19.36 4.49 -26.35
N PRO A 115 19.38 5.78 -25.98
CA PRO A 115 19.75 6.29 -24.66
C PRO A 115 18.81 5.78 -23.56
N ALA A 116 19.28 5.78 -22.32
CA ALA A 116 18.46 5.37 -21.19
C ALA A 116 17.39 6.42 -20.93
N VAL A 117 16.12 6.01 -21.04
CA VAL A 117 14.95 6.87 -20.82
C VAL A 117 14.00 6.19 -19.87
N ILE A 118 13.60 6.92 -18.84
CA ILE A 118 12.57 6.47 -17.89
C ILE A 118 11.40 7.44 -17.86
N SER A 119 10.23 6.97 -17.44
CA SER A 119 9.11 7.81 -17.01
C SER A 119 8.96 7.66 -15.50
N VAL A 120 8.85 8.78 -14.81
CA VAL A 120 8.56 8.85 -13.38
C VAL A 120 7.23 9.56 -13.21
N ASP A 121 6.22 8.80 -12.76
CA ASP A 121 4.90 9.34 -12.42
C ASP A 121 4.78 9.39 -10.90
N VAL A 122 4.49 10.56 -10.35
CA VAL A 122 4.21 10.75 -8.92
C VAL A 122 2.71 10.94 -8.75
N ILE A 123 2.11 10.14 -7.90
CA ILE A 123 0.66 10.12 -7.65
C ILE A 123 0.44 10.52 -6.19
N GLY A 124 -0.49 11.42 -5.97
CA GLY A 124 -0.91 11.90 -4.66
C GLY A 124 -1.92 13.03 -4.80
N ASP A 125 -2.67 13.29 -3.74
CA ASP A 125 -3.66 14.33 -3.71
C ASP A 125 -3.05 15.70 -3.44
N SER A 126 -3.50 16.72 -4.20
CA SER A 126 -3.17 18.13 -3.99
C SER A 126 -1.66 18.44 -3.91
N LEU A 127 -0.83 17.70 -4.66
CA LEU A 127 0.61 17.96 -4.74
C LEU A 127 0.87 19.27 -5.48
N GLU A 128 1.40 20.28 -4.77
CA GLU A 128 1.67 21.61 -5.37
C GLU A 128 2.92 21.60 -6.24
N ALA A 129 4.02 21.02 -5.72
CA ALA A 129 5.27 20.87 -6.45
C ALA A 129 6.00 19.60 -6.00
N VAL A 130 6.51 18.84 -6.95
CA VAL A 130 7.29 17.63 -6.67
C VAL A 130 8.61 17.71 -7.41
N THR A 131 9.70 17.51 -6.71
CA THR A 131 11.03 17.36 -7.29
C THR A 131 11.45 15.89 -7.20
N VAL A 132 11.95 15.36 -8.31
CA VAL A 132 12.51 14.01 -8.41
C VAL A 132 14.02 14.11 -8.51
N SER A 133 14.74 13.42 -7.64
CA SER A 133 16.18 13.24 -7.74
C SER A 133 16.49 11.78 -8.05
N ILE A 134 17.33 11.55 -9.05
CA ILE A 134 17.83 10.22 -9.40
C ILE A 134 19.30 10.17 -9.09
N CYS A 135 19.71 9.26 -8.23
CA CYS A 135 21.06 9.23 -7.71
C CYS A 135 21.77 7.88 -7.98
N ASP A 136 23.05 7.97 -8.26
CA ASP A 136 24.00 6.87 -8.12
C ASP A 136 24.77 7.07 -6.80
N ARG A 137 24.36 6.38 -5.75
CA ARG A 137 24.85 6.61 -4.38
C ARG A 137 24.66 8.08 -3.98
N SER A 138 25.76 8.85 -3.83
CA SER A 138 25.73 10.27 -3.49
C SER A 138 25.78 11.21 -4.71
N HIS A 139 25.88 10.67 -5.92
CA HIS A 139 25.96 11.45 -7.14
C HIS A 139 24.59 11.63 -7.79
N ILE A 140 24.14 12.88 -7.94
CA ILE A 140 22.86 13.20 -8.57
C ILE A 140 23.04 13.11 -10.09
N LEU A 141 22.28 12.23 -10.73
CA LEU A 141 22.23 12.08 -12.20
C LEU A 141 21.15 12.96 -12.82
N TYR A 142 20.08 13.21 -12.09
CA TYR A 142 18.97 14.07 -12.49
C TYR A 142 18.33 14.68 -11.25
N GLU A 143 17.94 15.94 -11.34
CA GLU A 143 17.10 16.62 -10.39
C GLU A 143 16.16 17.56 -11.13
N GLY A 144 14.85 17.42 -10.92
CA GLY A 144 13.87 18.24 -11.62
C GLY A 144 12.44 17.68 -11.48
N GLU A 145 11.56 18.10 -12.37
CA GLU A 145 10.17 17.67 -12.37
C GLU A 145 10.02 16.18 -12.74
N PRO A 146 8.98 15.48 -12.22
CA PRO A 146 8.62 14.15 -12.67
C PRO A 146 8.22 14.16 -14.16
N GLY A 147 8.28 13.00 -14.80
CA GLY A 147 7.93 12.85 -16.21
C GLY A 147 8.94 12.00 -16.96
N LYS A 148 9.11 12.31 -18.25
CA LYS A 148 10.06 11.60 -19.12
C LYS A 148 11.47 12.15 -18.91
N ILE A 149 12.36 11.31 -18.41
CA ILE A 149 13.72 11.68 -18.05
C ILE A 149 14.71 10.86 -18.88
N THR A 150 15.68 11.54 -19.49
CA THR A 150 16.79 10.89 -20.20
C THR A 150 18.04 10.94 -19.31
N LEU A 151 18.59 9.76 -19.05
CA LEU A 151 19.77 9.61 -18.22
C LEU A 151 21.00 9.36 -19.10
N GLN A 152 22.10 10.03 -18.78
CA GLN A 152 23.37 9.87 -19.45
C GLN A 152 24.27 8.89 -18.66
N GLN A 153 25.05 8.10 -19.38
CA GLN A 153 26.12 7.25 -18.80
C GLN A 153 25.66 6.34 -17.66
N VAL A 154 24.49 5.74 -17.81
CA VAL A 154 23.98 4.77 -16.83
C VAL A 154 24.52 3.36 -17.11
N GLN A 155 24.82 2.64 -16.05
CA GLN A 155 25.08 1.20 -16.10
C GLN A 155 23.77 0.47 -15.99
N LEU A 156 23.47 -0.39 -16.95
CA LEU A 156 22.28 -1.23 -16.91
C LEU A 156 22.41 -2.32 -15.85
N TRP A 157 21.29 -2.71 -15.29
CA TRP A 157 21.22 -3.86 -14.38
C TRP A 157 21.45 -5.18 -15.12
N SER A 158 22.21 -6.07 -14.53
CA SER A 158 22.28 -7.48 -14.90
C SER A 158 22.46 -8.33 -13.64
N ASP A 159 22.30 -9.63 -13.73
CA ASP A 159 22.56 -10.58 -12.64
C ASP A 159 24.04 -10.60 -12.22
N GLU A 160 24.95 -10.37 -13.15
CA GLU A 160 26.39 -10.23 -12.86
C GLU A 160 26.74 -8.87 -12.23
N THR A 161 26.04 -7.83 -12.63
CA THR A 161 26.23 -6.45 -12.14
C THR A 161 24.90 -5.82 -11.76
N PRO A 162 24.34 -6.14 -10.59
CA PRO A 162 23.00 -5.69 -10.17
C PRO A 162 23.03 -4.23 -9.71
N LYS A 163 23.29 -3.32 -10.63
CA LYS A 163 23.36 -1.89 -10.39
C LYS A 163 21.99 -1.31 -10.11
N LEU A 164 21.85 -0.63 -8.97
CA LEU A 164 20.62 0.08 -8.57
C LEU A 164 20.89 1.58 -8.47
N TYR A 165 19.86 2.35 -8.79
CA TYR A 165 19.78 3.80 -8.63
C TYR A 165 18.65 4.11 -7.62
N THR A 166 18.79 5.19 -6.89
CA THR A 166 17.80 5.69 -5.93
C THR A 166 17.24 7.02 -6.36
#